data_2918552fc6028f1a48847131bf010d9f
#
_entry.id   2918552fc6028f1a48847131bf010d9f
#
_cell.length_a   1.000
_cell.length_b   1.000
_cell.length_c   1.000
_cell.angle_alpha   90.00
_cell.angle_beta   90.00
_cell.angle_gamma   90.00
#
_symmetry.space_group_name_H-M   'P 1'
#
loop_
_entity.id
_entity.type
_entity.pdbx_description
1 polymer ?
#
loop_
_entity_poly.entity_id
_entity_poly.type
_entity_poly.pdbx_seq_one_letter_code
_entity_poly.pdbx_strand_id
1 'polypeptide(L)'
;MIQDNEGFPFYLSDEDTKFLMDLGKEMLNQDTRDTAQPYGLIVQKKEIIITDEEFADNWTLFSEGDAVAEGLKQAKAYLIDSIHENLIGADSDTQRLELIKELGIILNVNDNDDLQNYIRDRKELNDYSYYPTTQKWVVDERMVFTFSDREAREYAGRGEIYRTYGVYLGRSPIMSRLCEILLKIGEQAKG
;
A
#
# COMPACT_ATOMS: atom_id res chain seq x y z
N MET A 1 5.77 41.29 3.15
CA MET A 1 7.07 41.46 3.82
C MET A 1 6.94 40.88 5.22
N ILE A 2 7.55 39.73 5.48
CA ILE A 2 7.60 39.14 6.81
C ILE A 2 8.92 39.58 7.42
N GLN A 3 8.90 40.37 8.49
CA GLN A 3 10.10 40.72 9.25
C GLN A 3 10.25 39.69 10.38
N ASP A 4 11.40 39.07 10.49
CA ASP A 4 11.80 38.40 11.70
C ASP A 4 12.20 39.40 12.79
N ASN A 5 12.24 38.97 14.04
CA ASN A 5 12.61 39.81 15.17
C ASN A 5 14.10 40.22 15.18
N GLU A 6 14.90 39.75 14.23
CA GLU A 6 16.34 40.02 14.12
C GLU A 6 16.67 40.97 12.95
N GLY A 7 15.67 41.48 12.23
CA GLY A 7 15.85 42.53 11.23
C GLY A 7 16.38 42.08 9.88
N PHE A 8 16.45 40.77 9.62
CA PHE A 8 16.73 40.26 8.29
C PHE A 8 15.44 40.21 7.45
N PRO A 9 15.33 40.99 6.37
CA PRO A 9 14.19 40.89 5.49
C PRO A 9 14.22 39.54 4.77
N PHE A 10 13.26 38.66 5.09
CA PHE A 10 13.03 37.46 4.33
C PHE A 10 12.13 37.79 3.15
N TYR A 11 12.65 37.70 1.94
CA TYR A 11 11.88 37.89 0.71
C TYR A 11 11.57 36.53 0.11
N LEU A 12 10.29 36.21 0.04
CA LEU A 12 9.83 35.13 -0.83
C LEU A 12 9.93 35.61 -2.29
N SER A 13 10.36 34.75 -3.18
CA SER A 13 10.23 34.98 -4.62
C SER A 13 8.75 35.09 -5.00
N ASP A 14 8.46 35.72 -6.13
CA ASP A 14 7.07 35.79 -6.64
C ASP A 14 6.52 34.38 -6.89
N GLU A 15 7.37 33.43 -7.29
CA GLU A 15 7.03 32.03 -7.49
C GLU A 15 6.68 31.32 -6.18
N ASP A 16 7.49 31.50 -5.12
CA ASP A 16 7.21 30.95 -3.80
C ASP A 16 5.95 31.55 -3.20
N THR A 17 5.76 32.86 -3.36
CA THR A 17 4.55 33.56 -2.90
C THR A 17 3.31 32.99 -3.59
N LYS A 18 3.36 32.80 -4.90
CA LYS A 18 2.27 32.19 -5.66
C LYS A 18 2.01 30.75 -5.22
N PHE A 19 3.05 29.94 -5.05
CA PHE A 19 2.94 28.58 -4.55
C PHE A 19 2.22 28.51 -3.20
N LEU A 20 2.61 29.35 -2.23
CA LEU A 20 1.97 29.39 -0.92
C LEU A 20 0.50 29.85 -0.97
N MET A 21 0.19 30.81 -1.86
CA MET A 21 -1.18 31.25 -2.10
C MET A 21 -2.04 30.13 -2.69
N ASP A 22 -1.52 29.41 -3.68
CA ASP A 22 -2.25 28.32 -4.32
C ASP A 22 -2.44 27.15 -3.36
N LEU A 23 -1.43 26.79 -2.55
CA LEU A 23 -1.55 25.79 -1.49
C LEU A 23 -2.57 26.18 -0.43
N GLY A 24 -2.54 27.42 0.05
CA GLY A 24 -3.51 27.91 1.02
C GLY A 24 -4.95 27.91 0.48
N LYS A 25 -5.16 28.27 -0.79
CA LYS A 25 -6.47 28.15 -1.46
C LYS A 25 -6.94 26.71 -1.56
N GLU A 26 -6.03 25.80 -1.91
CA GLU A 26 -6.32 24.37 -1.98
C GLU A 26 -6.77 23.84 -0.62
N MET A 27 -6.02 24.15 0.45
CA MET A 27 -6.37 23.77 1.82
C MET A 27 -7.76 24.30 2.26
N LEU A 28 -8.13 25.52 1.87
CA LEU A 28 -9.45 26.11 2.18
C LEU A 28 -10.61 25.45 1.42
N ASN A 29 -10.33 24.82 0.27
CA ASN A 29 -11.34 24.21 -0.58
C ASN A 29 -11.43 22.69 -0.40
N GLN A 30 -10.56 22.12 0.42
CA GLN A 30 -10.57 20.68 0.70
C GLN A 30 -11.82 20.26 1.48
N ASP A 31 -12.37 19.11 1.09
CA ASP A 31 -13.39 18.44 1.87
C ASP A 31 -12.76 17.90 3.16
N THR A 32 -13.23 18.37 4.30
CA THR A 32 -12.63 18.11 5.62
C THR A 32 -12.85 16.69 6.15
N ARG A 33 -13.62 15.84 5.49
CA ARG A 33 -13.80 14.42 5.80
C ARG A 33 -13.76 14.09 7.29
N ASP A 34 -14.63 14.67 8.07
CA ASP A 34 -14.78 14.42 9.51
C ASP A 34 -13.56 14.75 10.40
N THR A 35 -12.51 15.35 9.88
CA THR A 35 -11.37 15.79 10.68
C THR A 35 -11.42 17.29 10.93
N ALA A 36 -11.16 17.68 12.18
CA ALA A 36 -11.04 19.09 12.53
C ALA A 36 -9.81 19.71 11.86
N GLN A 37 -9.99 20.90 11.26
CA GLN A 37 -8.85 21.68 10.77
C GLN A 37 -8.02 22.23 11.94
N PRO A 38 -6.69 22.38 11.78
CA PRO A 38 -5.88 22.06 10.61
C PRO A 38 -5.54 20.57 10.52
N TYR A 39 -5.51 20.03 9.33
CA TYR A 39 -5.17 18.64 9.10
C TYR A 39 -4.19 18.51 7.92
N GLY A 40 -3.43 17.43 7.94
CA GLY A 40 -2.64 16.97 6.81
C GLY A 40 -3.13 15.62 6.33
N LEU A 41 -2.63 15.17 5.22
CA LEU A 41 -2.99 13.92 4.61
C LEU A 41 -1.76 13.02 4.52
N ILE A 42 -1.94 11.76 4.86
CA ILE A 42 -0.97 10.70 4.57
C ILE A 42 -1.56 9.75 3.54
N VAL A 43 -0.71 9.24 2.70
CA VAL A 43 -1.07 8.15 1.79
C VAL A 43 -0.70 6.83 2.45
N GLN A 44 -1.65 5.92 2.53
CA GLN A 44 -1.45 4.58 3.03
C GLN A 44 -1.52 3.59 1.89
N LYS A 45 -0.63 2.62 1.90
CA LYS A 45 -0.59 1.48 1.00
C LYS A 45 -1.09 0.24 1.74
N LYS A 46 -1.81 -0.60 1.03
CA LYS A 46 -2.23 -1.90 1.52
C LYS A 46 -1.09 -2.90 1.35
N GLU A 47 -0.69 -3.54 2.43
CA GLU A 47 0.33 -4.58 2.44
C GLU A 47 -0.22 -5.88 3.00
N ILE A 48 0.18 -6.99 2.40
CA ILE A 48 -0.10 -8.33 2.90
C ILE A 48 1.00 -8.66 3.91
N ILE A 49 0.60 -9.03 5.13
CA ILE A 49 1.53 -9.45 6.18
C ILE A 49 1.19 -10.86 6.64
N ILE A 50 2.22 -11.66 6.88
CA ILE A 50 2.09 -12.99 7.49
C ILE A 50 1.71 -12.80 8.96
N THR A 51 0.77 -13.61 9.45
CA THR A 51 0.26 -13.55 10.82
C THR A 51 -0.02 -14.94 11.35
N ASP A 52 -0.39 -15.05 12.63
CA ASP A 52 -0.91 -16.29 13.18
C ASP A 52 -2.32 -16.57 12.60
N GLU A 53 -2.67 -17.84 12.48
CA GLU A 53 -3.92 -18.27 11.85
C GLU A 53 -5.16 -17.65 12.48
N GLU A 54 -5.17 -17.46 13.81
CA GLU A 54 -6.29 -16.84 14.55
C GLU A 54 -6.54 -15.36 14.17
N PHE A 55 -5.55 -14.68 13.58
CA PHE A 55 -5.65 -13.29 13.14
C PHE A 55 -5.66 -13.14 11.63
N ALA A 56 -5.68 -14.24 10.89
CA ALA A 56 -5.64 -14.24 9.45
C ALA A 56 -7.01 -13.95 8.83
N ASP A 57 -7.02 -13.04 7.86
CA ASP A 57 -8.19 -12.80 7.01
C ASP A 57 -8.22 -13.77 5.82
N ASN A 58 -7.04 -14.27 5.42
CA ASN A 58 -6.86 -15.12 4.26
C ASN A 58 -5.59 -15.97 4.40
N TRP A 59 -5.35 -16.81 3.39
CA TRP A 59 -4.09 -17.51 3.17
C TRP A 59 -3.51 -17.06 1.84
N THR A 60 -2.19 -16.87 1.78
CA THR A 60 -1.53 -16.35 0.59
C THR A 60 -0.37 -17.25 0.19
N LEU A 61 -0.33 -17.58 -1.11
CA LEU A 61 0.80 -18.24 -1.75
C LEU A 61 1.81 -17.17 -2.17
N PHE A 62 3.04 -17.37 -1.77
CA PHE A 62 4.19 -16.57 -2.17
C PHE A 62 5.08 -17.38 -3.10
N SER A 63 5.67 -16.74 -4.10
CA SER A 63 6.72 -17.25 -4.96
C SER A 63 7.87 -16.27 -4.95
N GLU A 64 9.08 -16.73 -4.60
CA GLU A 64 10.28 -15.89 -4.47
C GLU A 64 10.09 -14.66 -3.55
N GLY A 65 9.16 -14.76 -2.60
CA GLY A 65 8.81 -13.67 -1.67
C GLY A 65 7.68 -12.76 -2.10
N ASP A 66 7.22 -12.84 -3.35
CA ASP A 66 6.09 -12.08 -3.87
C ASP A 66 4.76 -12.84 -3.69
N ALA A 67 3.69 -12.15 -3.26
CA ALA A 67 2.35 -12.71 -3.17
C ALA A 67 1.79 -12.96 -4.58
N VAL A 68 1.54 -14.23 -4.93
CA VAL A 68 1.09 -14.63 -6.28
C VAL A 68 -0.35 -15.12 -6.34
N ALA A 69 -0.90 -15.60 -5.22
CA ALA A 69 -2.30 -16.02 -5.15
C ALA A 69 -2.87 -15.92 -3.73
N GLU A 70 -4.14 -15.52 -3.61
CA GLU A 70 -4.85 -15.42 -2.34
C GLU A 70 -5.95 -16.49 -2.24
N GLY A 71 -5.96 -17.21 -1.13
CA GLY A 71 -6.92 -18.27 -0.83
C GLY A 71 -6.61 -19.59 -1.54
N LEU A 72 -7.13 -20.67 -0.96
CA LEU A 72 -6.87 -22.04 -1.40
C LEU A 72 -7.12 -22.27 -2.89
N LYS A 73 -8.24 -21.76 -3.39
CA LYS A 73 -8.63 -21.98 -4.80
C LYS A 73 -7.65 -21.37 -5.80
N GLN A 74 -7.22 -20.12 -5.54
CA GLN A 74 -6.29 -19.43 -6.44
C GLN A 74 -4.88 -20.01 -6.31
N ALA A 75 -4.45 -20.34 -5.09
CA ALA A 75 -3.17 -20.98 -4.84
C ALA A 75 -3.06 -22.34 -5.54
N LYS A 76 -4.11 -23.18 -5.47
CA LYS A 76 -4.17 -24.45 -6.22
C LYS A 76 -4.12 -24.21 -7.73
N ALA A 77 -4.88 -23.26 -8.26
CA ALA A 77 -4.88 -22.96 -9.68
C ALA A 77 -3.48 -22.54 -10.16
N TYR A 78 -2.83 -21.64 -9.42
CA TYR A 78 -1.46 -21.20 -9.73
C TYR A 78 -0.45 -22.37 -9.78
N LEU A 79 -0.49 -23.25 -8.78
CA LEU A 79 0.41 -24.42 -8.73
C LEU A 79 0.09 -25.43 -9.85
N ILE A 80 -1.18 -25.64 -10.19
CA ILE A 80 -1.61 -26.50 -11.29
C ILE A 80 -1.07 -25.95 -12.64
N ASP A 81 -1.19 -24.63 -12.86
CA ASP A 81 -0.69 -24.00 -14.08
C ASP A 81 0.83 -24.13 -14.19
N SER A 82 1.55 -23.91 -13.07
CA SER A 82 3.01 -24.13 -13.00
C SER A 82 3.41 -25.58 -13.33
N ILE A 83 2.66 -26.58 -12.84
CA ILE A 83 2.90 -27.98 -13.19
C ILE A 83 2.61 -28.27 -14.66
N HIS A 84 1.56 -27.67 -15.21
CA HIS A 84 1.23 -27.82 -16.64
C HIS A 84 2.35 -27.25 -17.54
N GLU A 85 2.90 -26.08 -17.20
CA GLU A 85 4.02 -25.50 -17.93
C GLU A 85 5.25 -26.42 -17.89
N ASN A 86 5.57 -26.97 -16.72
CA ASN A 86 6.65 -27.93 -16.56
C ASN A 86 6.38 -29.25 -17.32
N LEU A 87 5.12 -29.70 -17.40
CA LEU A 87 4.75 -30.91 -18.14
C LEU A 87 4.97 -30.74 -19.64
N ILE A 88 4.69 -29.54 -20.19
CA ILE A 88 4.95 -29.20 -21.59
C ILE A 88 6.46 -29.22 -21.88
N GLY A 89 7.28 -28.73 -20.95
CA GLY A 89 8.74 -28.67 -21.06
C GLY A 89 9.47 -29.98 -20.70
N ALA A 90 8.76 -31.03 -20.25
CA ALA A 90 9.38 -32.27 -19.77
C ALA A 90 10.06 -33.07 -20.87
N ASP A 91 11.35 -33.36 -20.69
CA ASP A 91 12.21 -34.04 -21.68
C ASP A 91 12.12 -35.59 -21.62
N SER A 92 11.55 -36.15 -20.55
CA SER A 92 11.45 -37.59 -20.35
C SER A 92 10.09 -38.09 -19.89
N ASP A 93 9.73 -39.33 -20.22
CA ASP A 93 8.48 -39.95 -19.78
C ASP A 93 8.46 -40.13 -18.24
N THR A 94 9.60 -40.33 -17.62
CA THR A 94 9.70 -40.42 -16.15
C THR A 94 9.32 -39.12 -15.50
N GLN A 95 9.86 -37.99 -15.98
CA GLN A 95 9.53 -36.65 -15.50
C GLN A 95 8.05 -36.32 -15.71
N ARG A 96 7.49 -36.69 -16.86
CA ARG A 96 6.04 -36.49 -17.12
C ARG A 96 5.19 -37.28 -16.15
N LEU A 97 5.53 -38.53 -15.84
CA LEU A 97 4.80 -39.35 -14.88
C LEU A 97 4.85 -38.79 -13.47
N GLU A 98 5.98 -38.23 -13.06
CA GLU A 98 6.13 -37.55 -11.76
C GLU A 98 5.21 -36.32 -11.68
N LEU A 99 5.24 -35.44 -12.69
CA LEU A 99 4.38 -34.25 -12.75
C LEU A 99 2.87 -34.59 -12.78
N ILE A 100 2.48 -35.69 -13.46
CA ILE A 100 1.09 -36.16 -13.45
C ILE A 100 0.69 -36.64 -12.03
N LYS A 101 1.57 -37.30 -11.29
CA LYS A 101 1.32 -37.68 -9.90
C LYS A 101 1.16 -36.44 -9.02
N GLU A 102 2.04 -35.45 -9.18
CA GLU A 102 1.95 -34.16 -8.49
C GLU A 102 0.61 -33.47 -8.73
N LEU A 103 0.18 -33.39 -9.98
CA LEU A 103 -1.12 -32.86 -10.36
C LEU A 103 -2.26 -33.58 -9.64
N GLY A 104 -2.21 -34.91 -9.56
CA GLY A 104 -3.17 -35.72 -8.84
C GLY A 104 -3.22 -35.42 -7.35
N ILE A 105 -2.09 -35.10 -6.72
CA ILE A 105 -2.03 -34.77 -5.29
C ILE A 105 -2.63 -33.38 -5.06
N ILE A 106 -2.23 -32.34 -5.82
CA ILE A 106 -2.77 -30.98 -5.68
C ILE A 106 -4.29 -30.95 -5.90
N LEU A 107 -4.80 -31.70 -6.85
CA LEU A 107 -6.23 -31.77 -7.10
C LEU A 107 -7.02 -32.29 -5.89
N ASN A 108 -6.43 -33.17 -5.07
CA ASN A 108 -7.01 -33.75 -3.89
C ASN A 108 -6.79 -32.94 -2.59
N VAL A 109 -6.04 -31.86 -2.62
CA VAL A 109 -5.91 -30.91 -1.50
C VAL A 109 -7.26 -30.22 -1.26
N ASN A 110 -7.77 -30.27 -0.02
CA ASN A 110 -9.11 -29.78 0.30
C ASN A 110 -9.12 -28.59 1.27
N ASP A 111 -8.05 -28.36 2.00
CA ASP A 111 -7.93 -27.27 2.96
C ASP A 111 -6.54 -26.61 2.91
N ASN A 112 -6.37 -25.56 3.71
CA ASN A 112 -5.15 -24.78 3.75
C ASN A 112 -3.99 -25.54 4.37
N ASP A 113 -4.25 -26.34 5.39
CA ASP A 113 -3.23 -27.14 6.09
C ASP A 113 -2.66 -28.21 5.16
N ASP A 114 -3.52 -28.87 4.41
CA ASP A 114 -3.12 -29.82 3.38
C ASP A 114 -2.23 -29.17 2.32
N LEU A 115 -2.57 -27.96 1.87
CA LEU A 115 -1.76 -27.21 0.88
C LEU A 115 -0.41 -26.78 1.47
N GLN A 116 -0.41 -26.27 2.69
CA GLN A 116 0.82 -25.88 3.38
C GLN A 116 1.77 -27.06 3.56
N ASN A 117 1.24 -28.21 4.01
CA ASN A 117 2.00 -29.44 4.18
C ASN A 117 2.54 -29.93 2.83
N TYR A 118 1.70 -29.90 1.79
CA TYR A 118 2.12 -30.28 0.43
C TYR A 118 3.32 -29.46 -0.05
N ILE A 119 3.29 -28.14 0.11
CA ILE A 119 4.39 -27.25 -0.31
C ILE A 119 5.64 -27.50 0.54
N ARG A 120 5.50 -27.60 1.87
CA ARG A 120 6.60 -27.81 2.80
C ARG A 120 7.36 -29.10 2.56
N ASP A 121 6.64 -30.16 2.23
CA ASP A 121 7.22 -31.51 2.13
C ASP A 121 7.94 -31.73 0.79
N ARG A 122 7.95 -30.72 -0.11
CA ARG A 122 8.57 -30.81 -1.44
C ARG A 122 9.72 -29.84 -1.63
N LYS A 123 10.90 -30.40 -1.84
CA LYS A 123 12.12 -29.61 -2.09
C LYS A 123 12.08 -28.84 -3.41
N GLU A 124 11.37 -29.36 -4.40
CA GLU A 124 11.19 -28.73 -5.71
C GLU A 124 10.35 -27.45 -5.65
N LEU A 125 9.60 -27.27 -4.57
CA LEU A 125 8.75 -26.09 -4.29
C LEU A 125 9.39 -25.13 -3.28
N ASN A 126 10.72 -25.17 -3.09
CA ASN A 126 11.42 -24.31 -2.11
C ASN A 126 11.20 -22.81 -2.34
N ASP A 127 10.88 -22.41 -3.58
CA ASP A 127 10.58 -21.01 -3.93
C ASP A 127 9.15 -20.61 -3.57
N TYR A 128 8.31 -21.57 -3.19
CA TYR A 128 6.94 -21.34 -2.77
C TYR A 128 6.78 -21.45 -1.25
N SER A 129 5.90 -20.63 -0.72
CA SER A 129 5.43 -20.71 0.66
C SER A 129 3.97 -20.34 0.76
N TYR A 130 3.23 -20.96 1.68
CA TYR A 130 1.80 -20.73 1.87
C TYR A 130 1.53 -20.45 3.34
N TYR A 131 1.11 -19.22 3.63
CA TYR A 131 0.96 -18.72 4.99
C TYR A 131 -0.37 -18.04 5.23
N PRO A 132 -0.89 -18.09 6.46
CA PRO A 132 -1.98 -17.24 6.90
C PRO A 132 -1.55 -15.78 6.85
N THR A 133 -2.41 -14.91 6.30
CA THR A 133 -2.11 -13.50 6.07
C THR A 133 -3.27 -12.62 6.44
N THR A 134 -2.96 -11.36 6.78
CA THR A 134 -3.94 -10.30 6.89
C THR A 134 -3.48 -9.09 6.06
N GLN A 135 -4.41 -8.20 5.74
CA GLN A 135 -4.11 -6.98 5.01
C GLN A 135 -4.04 -5.81 5.97
N LYS A 136 -2.94 -5.08 5.94
CA LYS A 136 -2.72 -3.90 6.78
C LYS A 136 -2.47 -2.66 5.95
N TRP A 137 -3.05 -1.53 6.40
CA TRP A 137 -2.73 -0.24 5.84
C TRP A 137 -1.46 0.30 6.50
N VAL A 138 -0.42 0.52 5.71
CA VAL A 138 0.85 1.12 6.15
C VAL A 138 1.07 2.45 5.45
N VAL A 139 1.82 3.35 6.07
CA VAL A 139 2.18 4.63 5.44
C VAL A 139 3.10 4.33 4.26
N ASP A 140 2.80 4.87 3.08
CA ASP A 140 3.70 4.76 1.94
C ASP A 140 4.90 5.69 2.14
N GLU A 141 6.09 5.10 2.24
CA GLU A 141 7.34 5.82 2.49
C GLU A 141 7.69 6.83 1.39
N ARG A 142 7.14 6.67 0.18
CA ARG A 142 7.38 7.57 -0.95
C ARG A 142 6.53 8.83 -0.91
N MET A 143 5.39 8.78 -0.18
CA MET A 143 4.55 9.93 0.09
C MET A 143 4.01 9.88 1.52
N VAL A 144 4.83 10.29 2.46
CA VAL A 144 4.50 10.20 3.88
C VAL A 144 3.44 11.22 4.30
N PHE A 145 3.47 12.43 3.73
CA PHE A 145 2.62 13.53 4.18
C PHE A 145 2.45 14.61 3.10
N THR A 146 1.23 15.14 2.97
CA THR A 146 0.92 16.33 2.16
C THR A 146 -0.18 17.18 2.80
N PHE A 147 -0.22 18.46 2.45
CA PHE A 147 -1.35 19.36 2.76
C PHE A 147 -2.40 19.39 1.65
N SER A 148 -2.10 18.82 0.48
CA SER A 148 -2.94 18.87 -0.71
C SER A 148 -3.74 17.58 -0.87
N ASP A 149 -5.08 17.67 -0.77
CA ASP A 149 -5.98 16.55 -1.03
C ASP A 149 -5.89 16.09 -2.49
N ARG A 150 -5.68 17.05 -3.42
CA ARG A 150 -5.49 16.74 -4.84
C ARG A 150 -4.25 15.88 -5.06
N GLU A 151 -3.11 16.29 -4.51
CA GLU A 151 -1.86 15.54 -4.60
C GLU A 151 -1.98 14.15 -3.97
N ALA A 152 -2.58 14.06 -2.77
CA ALA A 152 -2.80 12.79 -2.09
C ALA A 152 -3.70 11.85 -2.91
N ARG A 153 -4.78 12.37 -3.53
CA ARG A 153 -5.69 11.59 -4.38
C ARG A 153 -5.04 11.17 -5.69
N GLU A 154 -4.30 12.07 -6.34
CA GLU A 154 -3.56 11.75 -7.57
C GLU A 154 -2.57 10.61 -7.32
N TYR A 155 -1.93 10.60 -6.16
CA TYR A 155 -1.03 9.54 -5.76
C TYR A 155 -1.79 8.24 -5.42
N ALA A 156 -2.82 8.33 -4.58
CA ALA A 156 -3.64 7.18 -4.17
C ALA A 156 -4.47 6.60 -5.32
N GLY A 157 -4.88 7.41 -6.30
CA GLY A 157 -5.65 6.99 -7.47
C GLY A 157 -4.91 6.07 -8.45
N ARG A 158 -3.64 5.75 -8.18
CA ARG A 158 -2.83 4.84 -8.99
C ARG A 158 -3.13 3.36 -8.77
N GLY A 159 -4.10 3.03 -7.91
CA GLY A 159 -4.54 1.65 -7.69
C GLY A 159 -5.43 1.48 -6.45
N GLU A 160 -6.18 0.39 -6.39
CA GLU A 160 -7.06 0.05 -5.26
C GLU A 160 -6.29 -0.22 -3.94
N ILE A 161 -4.97 -0.40 -4.05
CA ILE A 161 -4.09 -0.67 -2.92
C ILE A 161 -3.70 0.59 -2.12
N TYR A 162 -4.11 1.79 -2.57
CA TYR A 162 -3.80 3.04 -1.89
C TYR A 162 -5.05 3.72 -1.34
N ARG A 163 -4.91 4.41 -0.23
CA ARG A 163 -5.92 5.31 0.34
C ARG A 163 -5.29 6.55 0.94
N THR A 164 -6.06 7.60 1.06
CA THR A 164 -5.70 8.79 1.84
C THR A 164 -6.26 8.69 3.25
N TYR A 165 -5.51 9.18 4.23
CA TYR A 165 -5.92 9.24 5.63
C TYR A 165 -5.62 10.63 6.20
N GLY A 166 -6.65 11.29 6.75
CA GLY A 166 -6.49 12.60 7.39
C GLY A 166 -5.81 12.50 8.75
N VAL A 167 -4.82 13.36 8.98
CA VAL A 167 -4.10 13.44 10.25
C VAL A 167 -4.34 14.79 10.90
N TYR A 168 -4.86 14.80 12.13
CA TYR A 168 -5.05 16.02 12.88
C TYR A 168 -3.71 16.57 13.40
N LEU A 169 -3.36 17.77 12.96
CA LEU A 169 -2.09 18.43 13.27
C LEU A 169 -2.15 19.32 14.51
N GLY A 170 -3.32 19.55 15.09
CA GLY A 170 -3.53 20.44 16.23
C GLY A 170 -2.79 20.03 17.52
N ARG A 171 -2.27 18.79 17.58
CA ARG A 171 -1.41 18.35 18.71
C ARG A 171 0.02 18.89 18.63
N SER A 172 0.44 19.39 17.47
CA SER A 172 1.75 20.02 17.29
C SER A 172 1.54 21.55 17.18
N PRO A 173 1.98 22.34 18.15
CA PRO A 173 1.81 23.80 18.10
C PRO A 173 2.45 24.44 16.86
N ILE A 174 3.59 23.89 16.39
CA ILE A 174 4.30 24.38 15.19
C ILE A 174 3.47 24.08 13.94
N MET A 175 2.98 22.84 13.79
CA MET A 175 2.18 22.46 12.62
C MET A 175 0.84 23.18 12.61
N SER A 176 0.19 23.33 13.75
CA SER A 176 -1.04 24.12 13.88
C SER A 176 -0.80 25.56 13.41
N ARG A 177 0.28 26.19 13.85
CA ARG A 177 0.64 27.54 13.45
C ARG A 177 0.97 27.66 11.96
N LEU A 178 1.67 26.69 11.40
CA LEU A 178 1.93 26.64 9.95
C LEU A 178 0.62 26.58 9.14
N CYS A 179 -0.29 25.72 9.52
CA CYS A 179 -1.60 25.60 8.86
C CYS A 179 -2.40 26.91 8.96
N GLU A 180 -2.41 27.58 10.12
CA GLU A 180 -3.06 28.89 10.28
C GLU A 180 -2.48 29.94 9.32
N ILE A 181 -1.16 29.96 9.14
CA ILE A 181 -0.49 30.88 8.22
C ILE A 181 -0.91 30.58 6.79
N LEU A 182 -0.85 29.32 6.37
CA LEU A 182 -1.22 28.89 5.01
C LEU A 182 -2.70 29.22 4.71
N LEU A 183 -3.61 28.93 5.65
CA LEU A 183 -5.03 29.27 5.50
C LEU A 183 -5.26 30.78 5.33
N LYS A 184 -4.59 31.63 6.15
CA LYS A 184 -4.66 33.09 6.02
C LYS A 184 -4.13 33.61 4.68
N ILE A 185 -3.04 33.02 4.20
CA ILE A 185 -2.51 33.33 2.86
C ILE A 185 -3.55 32.98 1.78
N GLY A 186 -4.19 31.81 1.89
CA GLY A 186 -5.23 31.38 0.97
C GLY A 186 -6.47 32.28 1.01
N GLU A 187 -6.89 32.75 2.19
CA GLU A 187 -8.00 33.72 2.34
C GLU A 187 -7.67 35.06 1.63
N GLN A 188 -6.49 35.59 1.84
CA GLN A 188 -6.05 36.84 1.18
C GLN A 188 -5.97 36.72 -0.35
N ALA A 189 -5.70 35.53 -0.85
CA ALA A 189 -5.61 35.27 -2.27
C ALA A 189 -6.96 35.05 -2.97
N LYS A 190 -8.06 34.93 -2.20
CA LYS A 190 -9.45 34.83 -2.74
C LYS A 190 -10.08 36.18 -3.02
N GLY A 191 -9.59 37.28 -2.41
CA GLY A 191 -10.05 38.65 -2.60
C GLY A 191 -9.30 39.32 -3.71
#